data_fcbb016e65f3182e8ee29eb3ffcd3875
#
_entry.id   fcbb016e65f3182e8ee29eb3ffcd3875
#
_cell.length_a   1.000
_cell.length_b   1.000
_cell.length_c   1.000
_cell.angle_alpha   90.00
_cell.angle_beta   90.00
_cell.angle_gamma   90.00
#
_symmetry.space_group_name_H-M   'P 1'
#
loop_
_entity.id
_entity.type
_entity.pdbx_description
1 polymer ?
#
loop_
_entity_poly.entity_id
_entity_poly.type
_entity_poly.pdbx_seq_one_letter_code
_entity_poly.pdbx_strand_id
1 'polypeptide(L)'
;MLKAQFGEPAPYFIAPSNHRQDYHFSSVAGRYVLLWFASSASLPQSKALLAHLMAQRACFDDQQLSLFIISADVRDKELGRFKDHIPGVRVLWDFDGKIAQLYGVKTLAVADGSYQVLNPNLLLLDPSLRGLRWFDSTVTPERLWLEIQAILNTLGPIQGGAAHFQAPVLMIPRIFEPSFCRELIEYYKARGGDDSGFMRTRPDGTIEGVIDYSFKRRRDCLIEDEQLTHEARQRIERRLIPEVRKAFRFSVTRMERYLIACYDSAEGGYFRPHRDNDGGGHRQFAVTLNLNTEDYEGGDLKFPEYGQQTYRAPTGGACVFSCFLLHEATPVRRGVRYAFVPFLYDEPSAKLREQNNVRYIDPKHHYKDVKGDRSA
;
A
#
# COMPACT_ATOMS: atom_id res chain seq x y z
N MET A 1 -4.84 0.40 19.60
CA MET A 1 -3.71 0.73 18.70
C MET A 1 -4.24 1.67 17.63
N LEU A 2 -3.51 2.74 17.29
CA LEU A 2 -3.88 3.66 16.22
C LEU A 2 -3.99 2.91 14.88
N LYS A 3 -5.03 3.22 14.09
CA LYS A 3 -5.25 2.69 12.72
C LYS A 3 -4.65 3.61 11.67
N ALA A 4 -4.67 3.17 10.42
CA ALA A 4 -4.06 3.89 9.31
C ALA A 4 -2.59 4.24 9.56
N GLN A 5 -1.81 3.26 10.00
CA GLN A 5 -0.36 3.35 10.10
C GLN A 5 0.26 3.53 8.71
N PHE A 6 1.56 3.73 8.65
CA PHE A 6 2.28 3.90 7.39
C PHE A 6 1.86 2.86 6.33
N GLY A 7 1.32 3.34 5.21
CA GLY A 7 0.87 2.53 4.08
C GLY A 7 -0.47 1.79 4.29
N GLU A 8 -1.09 1.85 5.46
CA GLU A 8 -2.41 1.23 5.71
C GLU A 8 -3.55 2.14 5.23
N PRO A 9 -4.66 1.59 4.71
CA PRO A 9 -5.83 2.38 4.35
C PRO A 9 -6.47 2.99 5.61
N ALA A 10 -6.95 4.23 5.48
CA ALA A 10 -7.74 4.88 6.51
C ALA A 10 -9.16 4.27 6.56
N PRO A 11 -9.71 4.04 7.75
CA PRO A 11 -11.10 3.66 7.89
C PRO A 11 -12.04 4.72 7.32
N TYR A 12 -13.04 4.32 6.52
CA TYR A 12 -14.05 5.23 6.02
C TYR A 12 -15.16 5.41 7.04
N PHE A 13 -15.68 6.63 7.11
CA PHE A 13 -16.77 6.98 8.01
C PHE A 13 -17.70 8.02 7.39
N ILE A 14 -18.86 8.21 7.99
CA ILE A 14 -19.81 9.28 7.70
C ILE A 14 -19.94 10.11 8.98
N ALA A 15 -19.89 11.44 8.85
CA ALA A 15 -19.98 12.34 9.98
C ALA A 15 -20.85 13.56 9.68
N PRO A 16 -21.50 14.14 10.69
CA PRO A 16 -22.07 15.50 10.57
C PRO A 16 -20.95 16.53 10.39
N SER A 17 -21.19 17.50 9.51
CA SER A 17 -20.38 18.70 9.34
C SER A 17 -21.22 19.94 9.59
N ASN A 18 -20.66 21.13 9.40
CA ASN A 18 -21.45 22.38 9.49
C ASN A 18 -22.50 22.53 8.35
N HIS A 19 -22.29 21.83 7.22
CA HIS A 19 -23.14 21.96 6.04
C HIS A 19 -23.94 20.71 5.68
N ARG A 20 -23.55 19.54 6.22
CA ARG A 20 -24.18 18.24 5.90
C ARG A 20 -24.24 17.38 7.15
N GLN A 21 -25.31 16.58 7.28
CA GLN A 21 -25.42 15.56 8.32
C GLN A 21 -24.70 14.26 7.95
N ASP A 22 -24.47 14.04 6.68
CA ASP A 22 -23.95 12.82 6.07
C ASP A 22 -22.69 13.07 5.23
N TYR A 23 -21.67 13.70 5.80
CA TYR A 23 -20.42 13.94 5.10
C TYR A 23 -19.62 12.62 4.99
N HIS A 24 -19.51 12.11 3.77
CA HIS A 24 -18.77 10.87 3.49
C HIS A 24 -17.26 11.15 3.38
N PHE A 25 -16.47 10.71 4.35
CA PHE A 25 -15.02 10.94 4.37
C PHE A 25 -14.31 10.31 3.17
N SER A 26 -14.80 9.18 2.64
CA SER A 26 -14.21 8.57 1.44
C SER A 26 -14.21 9.47 0.20
N SER A 27 -15.08 10.49 0.16
CA SER A 27 -15.18 11.41 -0.98
C SER A 27 -14.04 12.44 -1.05
N VAL A 28 -13.16 12.49 -0.05
CA VAL A 28 -12.05 13.45 0.00
C VAL A 28 -10.76 12.92 -0.65
N ALA A 29 -10.76 11.71 -1.17
CA ALA A 29 -9.64 11.15 -1.90
C ALA A 29 -9.22 12.01 -3.10
N GLY A 30 -7.97 11.85 -3.56
CA GLY A 30 -7.41 12.63 -4.66
C GLY A 30 -6.52 13.81 -4.23
N ARG A 31 -6.38 14.05 -2.91
CA ARG A 31 -5.50 15.06 -2.32
C ARG A 31 -4.89 14.57 -1.03
N TYR A 32 -3.83 15.22 -0.56
CA TYR A 32 -3.33 14.98 0.80
C TYR A 32 -4.36 15.46 1.81
N VAL A 33 -4.54 14.72 2.90
CA VAL A 33 -5.49 15.06 3.96
C VAL A 33 -4.77 15.10 5.29
N LEU A 34 -4.86 16.23 5.98
CA LEU A 34 -4.49 16.34 7.38
C LEU A 34 -5.75 16.19 8.23
N LEU A 35 -5.84 15.12 8.98
CA LEU A 35 -6.97 14.79 9.84
C LEU A 35 -6.56 15.07 11.29
N TRP A 36 -7.16 16.05 11.93
CA TRP A 36 -6.86 16.46 13.30
C TRP A 36 -7.98 16.02 14.24
N PHE A 37 -7.69 15.06 15.12
CA PHE A 37 -8.55 14.68 16.23
C PHE A 37 -8.35 15.68 17.36
N ALA A 38 -9.17 16.72 17.39
CA ALA A 38 -9.10 17.79 18.36
C ALA A 38 -9.80 17.40 19.67
N SER A 39 -9.24 17.78 20.82
CA SER A 39 -9.90 17.60 22.09
C SER A 39 -11.05 18.63 22.23
N SER A 40 -10.72 19.86 22.58
CA SER A 40 -11.63 20.99 22.61
C SER A 40 -10.89 22.23 22.18
N ALA A 41 -11.55 23.10 21.42
CA ALA A 41 -10.99 24.40 21.04
C ALA A 41 -10.82 25.34 22.23
N SER A 42 -11.38 25.04 23.40
CA SER A 42 -11.17 25.83 24.61
C SER A 42 -9.78 25.68 25.21
N LEU A 43 -9.10 24.55 24.94
CA LEU A 43 -7.80 24.23 25.48
C LEU A 43 -6.68 25.10 24.86
N PRO A 44 -5.72 25.58 25.66
CA PRO A 44 -4.62 26.42 25.15
C PRO A 44 -3.84 25.79 24.00
N GLN A 45 -3.57 24.49 24.07
CA GLN A 45 -2.86 23.76 23.03
C GLN A 45 -3.64 23.70 21.70
N SER A 46 -4.96 23.43 21.79
CA SER A 46 -5.83 23.42 20.60
C SER A 46 -5.93 24.80 19.97
N LYS A 47 -5.99 25.86 20.80
CA LYS A 47 -5.99 27.27 20.33
C LYS A 47 -4.68 27.61 19.62
N ALA A 48 -3.55 27.25 20.20
CA ALA A 48 -2.23 27.51 19.60
C ALA A 48 -2.08 26.77 18.25
N LEU A 49 -2.45 25.50 18.20
CA LEU A 49 -2.38 24.71 16.99
C LEU A 49 -3.34 25.24 15.90
N LEU A 50 -4.59 25.56 16.26
CA LEU A 50 -5.55 26.16 15.35
C LEU A 50 -5.03 27.46 14.76
N ALA A 51 -4.52 28.36 15.61
CA ALA A 51 -3.98 29.66 15.18
C ALA A 51 -2.81 29.47 14.20
N HIS A 52 -1.91 28.52 14.49
CA HIS A 52 -0.78 28.21 13.61
C HIS A 52 -1.23 27.63 12.26
N LEU A 53 -2.13 26.64 12.26
CA LEU A 53 -2.67 26.07 11.03
C LEU A 53 -3.44 27.10 10.20
N MET A 54 -4.17 28.03 10.84
CA MET A 54 -4.87 29.09 10.14
C MET A 54 -3.91 30.17 9.59
N ALA A 55 -2.76 30.39 10.20
CA ALA A 55 -1.69 31.21 9.61
C ALA A 55 -1.14 30.58 8.30
N GLN A 56 -1.23 29.26 8.17
CA GLN A 56 -0.87 28.50 6.96
C GLN A 56 -2.08 28.24 6.02
N ARG A 57 -3.15 29.01 6.18
CA ARG A 57 -4.42 28.79 5.49
C ARG A 57 -4.31 28.63 3.97
N ALA A 58 -3.39 29.35 3.33
CA ALA A 58 -3.16 29.29 1.89
C ALA A 58 -2.70 27.89 1.38
N CYS A 59 -2.17 27.05 2.27
CA CYS A 59 -1.77 25.69 1.91
C CYS A 59 -2.95 24.71 1.82
N PHE A 60 -4.13 25.09 2.32
CA PHE A 60 -5.32 24.23 2.31
C PHE A 60 -6.27 24.68 1.21
N ASP A 61 -6.31 23.95 0.09
CA ASP A 61 -6.93 24.41 -1.16
C ASP A 61 -7.93 23.42 -1.78
N ASP A 62 -8.15 22.26 -1.17
CA ASP A 62 -8.95 21.14 -1.70
C ASP A 62 -8.39 20.47 -2.98
N GLN A 63 -7.24 20.90 -3.47
CA GLN A 63 -6.56 20.30 -4.62
C GLN A 63 -5.30 19.54 -4.21
N GLN A 64 -4.44 20.17 -3.41
CA GLN A 64 -3.20 19.58 -2.93
C GLN A 64 -3.34 19.08 -1.49
N LEU A 65 -3.85 19.89 -0.59
CA LEU A 65 -3.98 19.56 0.83
C LEU A 65 -5.29 20.08 1.40
N SER A 66 -5.95 19.23 2.21
CA SER A 66 -7.12 19.64 3.00
C SER A 66 -6.90 19.34 4.48
N LEU A 67 -7.42 20.20 5.34
CA LEU A 67 -7.49 20.01 6.79
C LEU A 67 -8.92 19.63 7.19
N PHE A 68 -9.05 18.52 7.92
CA PHE A 68 -10.28 18.11 8.58
C PHE A 68 -10.08 18.11 10.08
N ILE A 69 -10.86 18.92 10.79
CA ILE A 69 -10.87 19.02 12.24
C ILE A 69 -12.02 18.17 12.76
N ILE A 70 -11.72 17.13 13.54
CA ILE A 70 -12.73 16.28 14.19
C ILE A 70 -12.82 16.71 15.64
N SER A 71 -13.95 17.27 16.06
CA SER A 71 -14.20 17.67 17.45
C SER A 71 -15.33 16.86 18.06
N ALA A 72 -15.10 16.42 19.30
CA ALA A 72 -16.09 15.73 20.12
C ALA A 72 -16.78 16.66 21.14
N ASP A 73 -16.34 17.91 21.29
CA ASP A 73 -16.93 18.89 22.24
C ASP A 73 -18.15 19.59 21.58
N VAL A 74 -19.32 19.32 22.11
CA VAL A 74 -20.59 19.94 21.65
C VAL A 74 -20.52 21.46 21.72
N ARG A 75 -19.86 22.03 22.74
CA ARG A 75 -19.72 23.47 22.93
C ARG A 75 -18.83 24.14 21.86
N ASP A 76 -17.96 23.36 21.20
CA ASP A 76 -17.18 23.89 20.07
C ASP A 76 -18.11 24.26 18.90
N LYS A 77 -19.16 23.47 18.69
CA LYS A 77 -20.19 23.74 17.68
C LYS A 77 -21.12 24.89 18.12
N GLU A 78 -21.65 24.81 19.34
CA GLU A 78 -22.59 25.81 19.88
C GLU A 78 -21.99 27.22 19.91
N LEU A 79 -20.71 27.33 20.28
CA LEU A 79 -20.00 28.61 20.40
C LEU A 79 -19.20 28.97 19.13
N GLY A 80 -19.31 28.16 18.07
CA GLY A 80 -18.62 28.42 16.80
C GLY A 80 -17.10 28.54 16.94
N ARG A 81 -16.49 27.75 17.82
CA ARG A 81 -15.04 27.82 18.11
C ARG A 81 -14.19 27.29 16.96
N PHE A 82 -14.63 26.19 16.32
CA PHE A 82 -14.08 25.73 15.06
C PHE A 82 -14.98 26.16 13.92
N LYS A 83 -14.38 26.65 12.85
CA LYS A 83 -15.10 27.14 11.66
C LYS A 83 -14.55 26.50 10.40
N ASP A 84 -15.45 26.25 9.45
CA ASP A 84 -15.04 25.90 8.11
C ASP A 84 -14.42 27.11 7.40
N HIS A 85 -13.39 26.86 6.61
CA HIS A 85 -12.78 27.80 5.69
C HIS A 85 -12.66 27.15 4.33
N ILE A 86 -13.70 27.21 3.54
CA ILE A 86 -13.78 26.60 2.22
C ILE A 86 -13.10 27.52 1.18
N PRO A 87 -12.32 26.96 0.25
CA PRO A 87 -11.89 25.56 0.15
C PRO A 87 -10.84 25.21 1.21
N GLY A 88 -10.67 23.93 1.52
CA GLY A 88 -9.49 23.37 2.20
C GLY A 88 -9.62 23.06 3.69
N VAL A 89 -10.49 23.73 4.46
CA VAL A 89 -10.65 23.45 5.90
C VAL A 89 -12.10 23.13 6.23
N ARG A 90 -12.34 21.98 6.88
CA ARG A 90 -13.67 21.55 7.31
C ARG A 90 -13.67 21.02 8.72
N VAL A 91 -14.80 21.19 9.40
CA VAL A 91 -15.05 20.64 10.73
C VAL A 91 -16.05 19.49 10.63
N LEU A 92 -15.72 18.37 11.26
CA LEU A 92 -16.56 17.20 11.40
C LEU A 92 -16.84 16.97 12.89
N TRP A 93 -18.08 16.61 13.20
CA TRP A 93 -18.52 16.45 14.57
C TRP A 93 -18.59 14.99 14.97
N ASP A 94 -17.87 14.60 16.03
CA ASP A 94 -17.76 13.24 16.56
C ASP A 94 -18.26 13.20 18.02
N PHE A 95 -19.48 13.67 18.24
CA PHE A 95 -20.02 13.84 19.60
C PHE A 95 -20.22 12.51 20.35
N ASP A 96 -20.34 11.41 19.65
CA ASP A 96 -20.41 10.06 20.22
C ASP A 96 -19.05 9.33 20.28
N GLY A 97 -17.99 9.98 19.84
CA GLY A 97 -16.62 9.45 19.89
C GLY A 97 -16.34 8.27 18.96
N LYS A 98 -17.26 7.94 18.05
CA LYS A 98 -17.14 6.75 17.18
C LYS A 98 -16.02 6.89 16.17
N ILE A 99 -15.79 8.09 15.62
CA ILE A 99 -14.71 8.31 14.65
C ILE A 99 -13.36 8.17 15.34
N ALA A 100 -13.18 8.82 16.49
CA ALA A 100 -11.96 8.68 17.29
C ALA A 100 -11.70 7.21 17.65
N GLN A 101 -12.72 6.48 18.10
CA GLN A 101 -12.62 5.05 18.40
C GLN A 101 -12.26 4.22 17.16
N LEU A 102 -12.87 4.50 16.01
CA LEU A 102 -12.60 3.82 14.74
C LEU A 102 -11.11 3.93 14.35
N TYR A 103 -10.49 5.08 14.62
CA TYR A 103 -9.06 5.31 14.37
C TYR A 103 -8.16 4.87 15.53
N GLY A 104 -8.74 4.36 16.63
CA GLY A 104 -8.00 3.92 17.81
C GLY A 104 -7.43 5.08 18.65
N VAL A 105 -7.95 6.29 18.45
CA VAL A 105 -7.64 7.47 19.26
C VAL A 105 -8.32 7.33 20.61
N LYS A 106 -7.57 7.59 21.69
CA LYS A 106 -8.11 7.45 23.06
C LYS A 106 -9.06 8.58 23.39
N THR A 107 -10.22 8.22 23.91
CA THR A 107 -11.24 9.17 24.37
C THR A 107 -11.66 8.85 25.81
N LEU A 108 -12.15 9.87 26.52
CA LEU A 108 -12.74 9.75 27.84
C LEU A 108 -14.18 10.29 27.76
N ALA A 109 -15.14 9.52 28.26
CA ALA A 109 -16.50 10.02 28.41
C ALA A 109 -16.55 11.09 29.50
N VAL A 110 -17.26 12.18 29.24
CA VAL A 110 -17.45 13.30 30.14
C VAL A 110 -18.86 13.24 30.76
N ALA A 111 -19.06 13.84 31.91
CA ALA A 111 -20.32 13.78 32.66
C ALA A 111 -21.55 14.35 31.91
N ASP A 112 -21.33 15.21 30.92
CA ASP A 112 -22.36 15.79 30.05
C ASP A 112 -22.74 14.90 28.86
N GLY A 113 -22.21 13.67 28.81
CA GLY A 113 -22.45 12.70 27.73
C GLY A 113 -21.58 12.92 26.47
N SER A 114 -20.72 13.92 26.47
CA SER A 114 -19.73 14.13 25.40
C SER A 114 -18.46 13.31 25.63
N TYR A 115 -17.55 13.35 24.66
CA TYR A 115 -16.25 12.68 24.74
C TYR A 115 -15.11 13.70 24.61
N GLN A 116 -14.06 13.48 25.39
CA GLN A 116 -12.82 14.22 25.28
C GLN A 116 -11.74 13.34 24.68
N VAL A 117 -11.04 13.84 23.66
CA VAL A 117 -9.85 13.20 23.12
C VAL A 117 -8.69 13.40 24.09
N LEU A 118 -8.11 12.30 24.59
CA LEU A 118 -7.08 12.36 25.62
C LEU A 118 -5.72 12.78 25.09
N ASN A 119 -5.37 12.31 23.92
CA ASN A 119 -4.10 12.66 23.25
C ASN A 119 -4.47 13.12 21.85
N PRO A 120 -4.71 14.41 21.64
CA PRO A 120 -5.06 14.91 20.32
C PRO A 120 -3.92 14.61 19.35
N ASN A 121 -4.24 13.95 18.27
CA ASN A 121 -3.29 13.50 17.26
C ASN A 121 -3.70 14.03 15.87
N LEU A 122 -2.71 14.23 15.02
CA LEU A 122 -2.92 14.52 13.62
C LEU A 122 -2.45 13.33 12.79
N LEU A 123 -3.21 13.02 11.77
CA LEU A 123 -2.89 11.98 10.78
C LEU A 123 -2.76 12.63 9.41
N LEU A 124 -1.61 12.48 8.78
CA LEU A 124 -1.42 12.82 7.38
C LEU A 124 -1.71 11.60 6.52
N LEU A 125 -2.60 11.77 5.53
CA LEU A 125 -2.98 10.76 4.56
C LEU A 125 -2.53 11.15 3.14
N ASP A 126 -2.24 10.15 2.33
CA ASP A 126 -1.96 10.32 0.91
C ASP A 126 -3.26 10.47 0.08
N PRO A 127 -3.19 10.79 -1.23
CA PRO A 127 -4.36 10.93 -2.10
C PRO A 127 -5.27 9.69 -2.19
N SER A 128 -4.76 8.50 -1.88
CA SER A 128 -5.54 7.25 -1.82
C SER A 128 -6.16 7.00 -0.44
N LEU A 129 -6.04 7.95 0.48
CA LEU A 129 -6.42 7.88 1.90
C LEU A 129 -5.69 6.75 2.64
N ARG A 130 -4.38 6.64 2.44
CA ARG A 130 -3.51 5.72 3.18
C ARG A 130 -2.63 6.50 4.13
N GLY A 131 -2.37 5.95 5.31
CA GLY A 131 -1.57 6.59 6.34
C GLY A 131 -0.14 6.90 5.86
N LEU A 132 0.28 8.12 6.04
CA LEU A 132 1.66 8.55 5.88
C LEU A 132 2.35 8.61 7.24
N ARG A 133 1.76 9.37 8.16
CA ARG A 133 2.31 9.54 9.50
C ARG A 133 1.27 10.08 10.49
N TRP A 134 1.33 9.57 11.71
CA TRP A 134 0.71 10.15 12.89
C TRP A 134 1.65 11.14 13.56
N PHE A 135 1.13 12.29 14.00
CA PHE A 135 1.85 13.32 14.72
C PHE A 135 1.21 13.54 16.09
N ASP A 136 2.03 13.75 17.09
CA ASP A 136 1.58 14.14 18.43
C ASP A 136 1.38 15.65 18.49
N SER A 137 0.17 16.11 18.80
CA SER A 137 -0.14 17.53 18.93
C SER A 137 0.38 18.19 20.21
N THR A 138 1.08 17.44 21.08
CA THR A 138 1.82 18.02 22.22
C THR A 138 3.15 18.63 21.82
N VAL A 139 3.63 18.34 20.62
CA VAL A 139 4.78 19.03 19.99
C VAL A 139 4.36 20.46 19.62
N THR A 140 5.32 21.39 19.62
CA THR A 140 5.01 22.78 19.24
C THR A 140 4.42 22.84 17.81
N PRO A 141 3.42 23.71 17.57
CA PRO A 141 2.77 23.83 16.27
C PRO A 141 3.73 24.08 15.10
N GLU A 142 4.78 24.88 15.34
CA GLU A 142 5.82 25.21 14.36
C GLU A 142 6.60 23.96 13.93
N ARG A 143 7.05 23.18 14.90
CA ARG A 143 7.79 21.94 14.64
C ARG A 143 6.91 20.92 13.92
N LEU A 144 5.68 20.74 14.36
CA LEU A 144 4.71 19.86 13.75
C LEU A 144 4.50 20.22 12.28
N TRP A 145 4.30 21.51 11.98
CA TRP A 145 4.11 21.97 10.61
C TRP A 145 5.35 21.75 9.74
N LEU A 146 6.55 21.99 10.26
CA LEU A 146 7.80 21.71 9.55
C LEU A 146 7.93 20.22 9.19
N GLU A 147 7.56 19.32 10.08
CA GLU A 147 7.59 17.88 9.82
C GLU A 147 6.55 17.50 8.75
N ILE A 148 5.35 18.06 8.76
CA ILE A 148 4.33 17.85 7.72
C ILE A 148 4.86 18.34 6.37
N GLN A 149 5.38 19.56 6.31
CA GLN A 149 5.94 20.14 5.09
C GLN A 149 7.08 19.31 4.51
N ALA A 150 7.98 18.79 5.36
CA ALA A 150 9.10 17.94 4.92
C ALA A 150 8.60 16.69 4.20
N ILE A 151 7.54 16.04 4.70
CA ILE A 151 6.92 14.89 4.05
C ILE A 151 6.28 15.30 2.72
N LEU A 152 5.48 16.36 2.70
CA LEU A 152 4.80 16.83 1.49
C LEU A 152 5.81 17.23 0.40
N ASN A 153 6.90 17.91 0.76
CA ASN A 153 7.96 18.28 -0.17
C ASN A 153 8.68 17.07 -0.76
N THR A 154 8.89 16.02 0.05
CA THR A 154 9.49 14.75 -0.42
C THR A 154 8.58 14.02 -1.41
N LEU A 155 7.27 14.02 -1.16
CA LEU A 155 6.29 13.35 -2.02
C LEU A 155 5.95 14.17 -3.28
N GLY A 156 6.12 15.47 -3.22
CA GLY A 156 5.81 16.41 -4.31
C GLY A 156 4.32 16.69 -4.50
N PRO A 157 3.99 17.58 -5.42
CA PRO A 157 2.61 17.95 -5.71
C PRO A 157 1.87 16.83 -6.45
N ILE A 158 0.56 16.80 -6.24
CA ILE A 158 -0.33 15.88 -6.94
C ILE A 158 -0.42 16.32 -8.41
N GLN A 159 -0.03 15.40 -9.29
CA GLN A 159 -0.05 15.63 -10.74
C GLN A 159 -1.49 15.48 -11.27
N GLY A 160 -1.92 16.41 -12.11
CA GLY A 160 -3.15 16.32 -12.89
C GLY A 160 -2.86 16.09 -14.38
N GLY A 161 -3.87 15.71 -15.13
CA GLY A 161 -3.78 15.55 -16.58
C GLY A 161 -4.64 14.42 -17.14
N ALA A 162 -4.71 14.33 -18.46
CA ALA A 162 -5.38 13.23 -19.15
C ALA A 162 -4.58 11.93 -19.01
N ALA A 163 -5.27 10.85 -18.65
CA ALA A 163 -4.66 9.53 -18.68
C ALA A 163 -4.52 9.05 -20.12
N HIS A 164 -3.32 8.58 -20.49
CA HIS A 164 -3.09 7.89 -21.75
C HIS A 164 -3.48 6.41 -21.64
N PHE A 165 -3.45 5.71 -22.77
CA PHE A 165 -3.65 4.25 -22.80
C PHE A 165 -2.62 3.55 -21.92
N GLN A 166 -3.07 2.88 -20.88
CA GLN A 166 -2.21 2.24 -19.86
C GLN A 166 -2.64 0.80 -19.63
N ALA A 167 -1.69 -0.05 -19.24
CA ALA A 167 -2.02 -1.39 -18.78
C ALA A 167 -2.92 -1.33 -17.52
N PRO A 168 -3.86 -2.28 -17.35
CA PRO A 168 -4.72 -2.34 -16.17
C PRO A 168 -3.96 -2.89 -14.95
N VAL A 169 -3.01 -2.13 -14.47
CA VAL A 169 -2.14 -2.44 -13.33
C VAL A 169 -2.43 -1.54 -12.15
N LEU A 170 -2.25 -2.05 -10.95
CA LEU A 170 -2.40 -1.29 -9.73
C LEU A 170 -1.03 -0.96 -9.15
N MET A 171 -0.65 0.31 -9.14
CA MET A 171 0.58 0.80 -8.54
C MET A 171 0.32 1.23 -7.10
N ILE A 172 0.96 0.55 -6.13
CA ILE A 172 0.72 0.78 -4.70
C ILE A 172 2.06 1.12 -4.04
N PRO A 173 2.30 2.36 -3.61
CA PRO A 173 3.50 2.70 -2.85
C PRO A 173 3.39 2.22 -1.39
N ARG A 174 4.53 2.14 -0.67
CA ARG A 174 4.59 1.96 0.79
C ARG A 174 3.94 0.67 1.31
N ILE A 175 4.20 -0.46 0.65
CA ILE A 175 3.84 -1.79 1.18
C ILE A 175 4.87 -2.22 2.21
N PHE A 176 6.17 -2.13 1.87
CA PHE A 176 7.28 -2.37 2.80
C PHE A 176 7.96 -1.06 3.15
N GLU A 177 8.42 -0.95 4.38
CA GLU A 177 9.30 0.14 4.81
C GLU A 177 10.69 -0.02 4.15
N PRO A 178 11.44 1.07 3.90
CA PRO A 178 12.78 0.97 3.36
C PRO A 178 13.73 0.13 4.23
N SER A 179 13.54 0.11 5.56
CA SER A 179 14.28 -0.75 6.47
C SER A 179 14.03 -2.22 6.21
N PHE A 180 12.78 -2.62 6.04
CA PHE A 180 12.41 -4.01 5.76
C PHE A 180 12.87 -4.45 4.37
N CYS A 181 12.85 -3.56 3.38
CA CYS A 181 13.44 -3.82 2.06
C CYS A 181 14.94 -4.16 2.16
N ARG A 182 15.70 -3.37 2.95
CA ARG A 182 17.14 -3.65 3.18
C ARG A 182 17.35 -4.99 3.88
N GLU A 183 16.56 -5.30 4.89
CA GLU A 183 16.62 -6.58 5.60
C GLU A 183 16.44 -7.78 4.66
N LEU A 184 15.46 -7.73 3.77
CA LEU A 184 15.24 -8.76 2.75
C LEU A 184 16.43 -8.86 1.76
N ILE A 185 17.03 -7.75 1.38
CA ILE A 185 18.22 -7.75 0.52
C ILE A 185 19.42 -8.37 1.23
N GLU A 186 19.65 -8.04 2.50
CA GLU A 186 20.73 -8.65 3.28
C GLU A 186 20.49 -10.16 3.51
N TYR A 187 19.24 -10.57 3.70
CA TYR A 187 18.88 -11.99 3.73
C TYR A 187 19.26 -12.70 2.42
N TYR A 188 18.94 -12.09 1.26
CA TYR A 188 19.36 -12.61 -0.04
C TYR A 188 20.89 -12.70 -0.17
N LYS A 189 21.61 -11.63 0.21
CA LYS A 189 23.09 -11.59 0.11
C LYS A 189 23.76 -12.66 0.98
N ALA A 190 23.20 -12.95 2.14
CA ALA A 190 23.74 -13.95 3.05
C ALA A 190 23.51 -15.39 2.57
N ARG A 191 22.41 -15.66 1.85
CA ARG A 191 22.04 -17.01 1.42
C ARG A 191 22.34 -17.29 -0.04
N GLY A 192 22.39 -16.26 -0.87
CA GLY A 192 22.43 -16.37 -2.32
C GLY A 192 21.07 -16.74 -2.91
N GLY A 193 21.04 -17.04 -4.19
CA GLY A 193 19.85 -17.47 -4.90
C GLY A 193 20.19 -18.53 -5.94
N ASP A 194 19.23 -19.40 -6.22
CA ASP A 194 19.33 -20.43 -7.24
C ASP A 194 18.79 -19.92 -8.58
N ASP A 195 19.26 -20.51 -9.68
CA ASP A 195 18.76 -20.20 -11.01
C ASP A 195 17.26 -20.47 -11.10
N SER A 196 16.52 -19.47 -11.53
CA SER A 196 15.07 -19.49 -11.58
C SER A 196 14.57 -19.95 -12.95
N GLY A 197 13.99 -21.14 -13.00
CA GLY A 197 13.26 -21.63 -14.17
C GLY A 197 11.85 -21.04 -14.31
N PHE A 198 11.11 -21.55 -15.28
CA PHE A 198 9.69 -21.29 -15.50
C PHE A 198 8.93 -22.56 -15.83
N MET A 199 7.61 -22.56 -15.62
CA MET A 199 6.76 -23.69 -15.98
C MET A 199 6.36 -23.60 -17.44
N ARG A 200 6.40 -24.73 -18.14
CA ARG A 200 5.98 -24.87 -19.52
C ARG A 200 4.98 -26.01 -19.66
N THR A 201 3.86 -25.74 -20.32
CA THR A 201 2.90 -26.79 -20.68
C THR A 201 3.34 -27.46 -21.98
N ARG A 202 3.44 -28.79 -21.96
CA ARG A 202 3.73 -29.62 -23.13
C ARG A 202 2.47 -29.81 -23.99
N PRO A 203 2.60 -30.23 -25.26
CA PRO A 203 1.44 -30.51 -26.14
C PRO A 203 0.48 -31.59 -25.56
N ASP A 204 0.95 -32.50 -24.73
CA ASP A 204 0.14 -33.53 -24.05
C ASP A 204 -0.60 -32.99 -22.80
N GLY A 205 -0.43 -31.69 -22.46
CA GLY A 205 -1.05 -31.04 -21.33
C GLY A 205 -0.31 -31.19 -20.01
N THR A 206 0.82 -31.93 -19.97
CA THR A 206 1.68 -32.02 -18.78
C THR A 206 2.50 -30.75 -18.58
N ILE A 207 2.95 -30.49 -17.34
CA ILE A 207 3.67 -29.29 -16.95
C ILE A 207 5.06 -29.66 -16.44
N GLU A 208 6.08 -29.04 -17.03
CA GLU A 208 7.49 -29.22 -16.65
C GLU A 208 8.15 -27.90 -16.25
N GLY A 209 9.11 -27.96 -15.32
CA GLY A 209 10.03 -26.86 -15.03
C GLY A 209 11.18 -26.83 -16.03
N VAL A 210 11.44 -25.66 -16.61
CA VAL A 210 12.49 -25.46 -17.62
C VAL A 210 13.43 -24.34 -17.17
N ILE A 211 14.74 -24.55 -17.31
CA ILE A 211 15.75 -23.49 -17.24
C ILE A 211 16.18 -23.16 -18.67
N ASP A 212 15.94 -21.94 -19.11
CA ASP A 212 16.33 -21.46 -20.43
C ASP A 212 16.85 -20.01 -20.31
N TYR A 213 18.16 -19.86 -20.34
CA TYR A 213 18.81 -18.55 -20.21
C TYR A 213 18.58 -17.62 -21.40
N SER A 214 18.08 -18.11 -22.54
CA SER A 214 17.66 -17.27 -23.65
C SER A 214 16.28 -16.63 -23.43
N PHE A 215 15.53 -17.14 -22.45
CA PHE A 215 14.18 -16.67 -22.11
C PHE A 215 14.14 -15.95 -20.77
N LYS A 216 14.87 -16.44 -19.76
CA LYS A 216 14.90 -15.88 -18.40
C LYS A 216 16.28 -15.96 -17.76
N ARG A 217 16.75 -14.83 -17.23
CA ARG A 217 17.95 -14.76 -16.38
C ARG A 217 17.59 -14.09 -15.07
N ARG A 218 17.39 -14.87 -14.05
CA ARG A 218 16.99 -14.45 -12.72
C ARG A 218 17.42 -15.51 -11.71
N ARG A 219 17.84 -15.06 -10.53
CA ARG A 219 18.02 -15.94 -9.38
C ARG A 219 16.96 -15.70 -8.34
N ASP A 220 16.47 -16.75 -7.72
CA ASP A 220 15.43 -16.70 -6.69
C ASP A 220 15.98 -17.24 -5.36
N CYS A 221 15.78 -16.48 -4.27
CA CYS A 221 16.04 -16.91 -2.90
C CYS A 221 14.71 -17.08 -2.17
N LEU A 222 14.39 -18.31 -1.80
CA LEU A 222 13.20 -18.61 -0.97
C LEU A 222 13.45 -18.11 0.45
N ILE A 223 12.47 -17.41 1.02
CA ILE A 223 12.52 -16.98 2.42
C ILE A 223 12.01 -18.13 3.28
N GLU A 224 12.93 -18.81 3.96
CA GLU A 224 12.66 -19.92 4.89
C GLU A 224 12.53 -19.43 6.34
N ASP A 225 12.90 -18.18 6.62
CA ASP A 225 12.78 -17.56 7.92
C ASP A 225 11.30 -17.27 8.22
N GLU A 226 10.77 -17.92 9.25
CA GLU A 226 9.35 -17.81 9.61
C GLU A 226 8.98 -16.39 10.08
N GLN A 227 9.91 -15.69 10.75
CA GLN A 227 9.67 -14.33 11.21
C GLN A 227 9.59 -13.37 10.02
N LEU A 228 10.55 -13.41 9.10
CA LEU A 228 10.52 -12.57 7.89
C LEU A 228 9.29 -12.86 7.02
N THR A 229 8.93 -14.14 6.88
CA THR A 229 7.72 -14.55 6.16
C THR A 229 6.47 -13.98 6.83
N HIS A 230 6.36 -14.09 8.15
CA HIS A 230 5.24 -13.55 8.91
C HIS A 230 5.16 -12.01 8.79
N GLU A 231 6.29 -11.32 8.90
CA GLU A 231 6.37 -9.87 8.77
C GLU A 231 6.00 -9.38 7.36
N ALA A 232 6.46 -10.07 6.32
CA ALA A 232 6.09 -9.77 4.94
C ALA A 232 4.57 -9.96 4.73
N ARG A 233 4.02 -11.08 5.24
CA ARG A 233 2.59 -11.38 5.18
C ARG A 233 1.75 -10.30 5.83
N GLN A 234 2.03 -9.92 7.08
CA GLN A 234 1.29 -8.90 7.80
C GLN A 234 1.23 -7.57 7.04
N ARG A 235 2.34 -7.15 6.42
CA ARG A 235 2.40 -5.91 5.63
C ARG A 235 1.54 -6.01 4.38
N ILE A 236 1.58 -7.15 3.69
CA ILE A 236 0.75 -7.40 2.50
C ILE A 236 -0.73 -7.42 2.87
N GLU A 237 -1.13 -8.12 3.94
CA GLU A 237 -2.51 -8.19 4.42
C GLU A 237 -3.07 -6.81 4.79
N ARG A 238 -2.27 -5.98 5.43
CA ARG A 238 -2.72 -4.67 5.91
C ARG A 238 -2.66 -3.57 4.84
N ARG A 239 -1.77 -3.67 3.84
CA ARG A 239 -1.43 -2.55 2.97
C ARG A 239 -1.69 -2.82 1.48
N LEU A 240 -1.57 -4.06 1.03
CA LEU A 240 -1.73 -4.43 -0.37
C LEU A 240 -3.11 -5.04 -0.64
N ILE A 241 -3.52 -6.06 0.11
CA ILE A 241 -4.80 -6.76 -0.10
C ILE A 241 -6.00 -5.83 -0.06
N PRO A 242 -6.11 -4.84 0.86
CA PRO A 242 -7.21 -3.88 0.84
C PRO A 242 -7.29 -3.06 -0.46
N GLU A 243 -6.15 -2.72 -1.06
CA GLU A 243 -6.11 -1.99 -2.32
C GLU A 243 -6.51 -2.88 -3.51
N VAL A 244 -6.11 -4.15 -3.51
CA VAL A 244 -6.58 -5.14 -4.50
C VAL A 244 -8.10 -5.31 -4.42
N ARG A 245 -8.64 -5.45 -3.20
CA ARG A 245 -10.08 -5.55 -2.98
C ARG A 245 -10.84 -4.31 -3.47
N LYS A 246 -10.29 -3.12 -3.19
CA LYS A 246 -10.87 -1.84 -3.62
C LYS A 246 -10.86 -1.69 -5.15
N ALA A 247 -9.75 -1.99 -5.80
CA ALA A 247 -9.58 -1.78 -7.24
C ALA A 247 -10.28 -2.83 -8.10
N PHE A 248 -10.21 -4.11 -7.69
CA PHE A 248 -10.66 -5.24 -8.51
C PHE A 248 -11.84 -6.00 -7.92
N ARG A 249 -12.36 -5.60 -6.74
CA ARG A 249 -13.41 -6.32 -6.00
C ARG A 249 -13.08 -7.81 -5.80
N PHE A 250 -11.81 -8.14 -5.64
CA PHE A 250 -11.32 -9.49 -5.49
C PHE A 250 -10.91 -9.76 -4.04
N SER A 251 -11.36 -10.88 -3.47
CA SER A 251 -11.03 -11.31 -2.11
C SER A 251 -9.85 -12.27 -2.14
N VAL A 252 -8.66 -11.76 -1.89
CA VAL A 252 -7.45 -12.56 -1.74
C VAL A 252 -7.54 -13.35 -0.43
N THR A 253 -7.41 -14.67 -0.48
CA THR A 253 -7.36 -15.54 0.69
C THR A 253 -6.09 -16.39 0.73
N ARG A 254 -5.31 -16.38 -0.34
CA ARG A 254 -4.11 -17.19 -0.50
C ARG A 254 -2.98 -16.39 -1.13
N MET A 255 -1.77 -16.66 -0.67
CA MET A 255 -0.53 -16.13 -1.24
C MET A 255 0.51 -17.24 -1.34
N GLU A 256 1.24 -17.29 -2.44
CA GLU A 256 2.36 -18.22 -2.64
C GLU A 256 3.64 -17.51 -3.03
N ARG A 257 4.77 -18.20 -2.84
CA ARG A 257 6.11 -17.75 -3.25
C ARG A 257 6.63 -16.58 -2.42
N TYR A 258 6.95 -16.86 -1.16
CA TYR A 258 7.74 -15.95 -0.34
C TYR A 258 9.20 -16.02 -0.80
N LEU A 259 9.54 -15.23 -1.84
CA LEU A 259 10.89 -15.25 -2.39
C LEU A 259 11.36 -13.87 -2.85
N ILE A 260 12.68 -13.70 -2.84
CA ILE A 260 13.37 -12.54 -3.36
C ILE A 260 13.95 -12.91 -4.72
N ALA A 261 13.49 -12.23 -5.76
CA ALA A 261 14.00 -12.34 -7.12
C ALA A 261 15.15 -11.36 -7.31
N CYS A 262 16.25 -11.83 -7.88
CA CYS A 262 17.44 -11.04 -8.19
C CYS A 262 17.69 -11.04 -9.69
N TYR A 263 17.79 -9.83 -10.27
CA TYR A 263 18.19 -9.60 -11.66
C TYR A 263 19.47 -8.77 -11.65
N ASP A 264 20.60 -9.39 -12.01
CA ASP A 264 21.90 -8.76 -12.04
C ASP A 264 22.25 -8.30 -13.47
N SER A 265 22.67 -7.05 -13.63
CA SER A 265 23.13 -6.53 -14.92
C SER A 265 24.39 -7.23 -15.44
N ALA A 266 25.26 -7.71 -14.55
CA ALA A 266 26.47 -8.47 -14.92
C ALA A 266 26.12 -9.82 -15.57
N GLU A 267 24.99 -10.42 -15.21
CA GLU A 267 24.47 -11.67 -15.79
C GLU A 267 23.45 -11.40 -16.92
N GLY A 268 23.15 -10.12 -17.20
CA GLY A 268 22.12 -9.73 -18.15
C GLY A 268 20.72 -10.09 -17.70
N GLY A 269 20.38 -9.77 -16.43
CA GLY A 269 19.11 -10.14 -15.80
C GLY A 269 17.87 -9.61 -16.53
N TYR A 270 16.95 -10.51 -16.91
CA TYR A 270 15.69 -10.20 -17.59
C TYR A 270 14.69 -11.37 -17.53
N PHE A 271 13.45 -11.14 -17.95
CA PHE A 271 12.48 -12.18 -18.23
C PHE A 271 11.61 -11.76 -19.42
N ARG A 272 11.67 -12.51 -20.52
CA ARG A 272 10.98 -12.20 -21.76
C ARG A 272 9.46 -12.22 -21.61
N PRO A 273 8.70 -11.67 -22.59
CA PRO A 273 7.25 -11.64 -22.53
C PRO A 273 6.64 -13.01 -22.28
N HIS A 274 5.80 -13.10 -21.23
CA HIS A 274 5.12 -14.34 -20.81
C HIS A 274 3.83 -14.01 -20.04
N ARG A 275 3.03 -15.05 -19.80
CA ARG A 275 1.87 -15.02 -18.91
C ARG A 275 2.11 -15.98 -17.75
N ASP A 276 1.86 -15.56 -16.51
CA ASP A 276 2.15 -16.37 -15.33
C ASP A 276 1.25 -17.60 -15.17
N ASN A 277 0.13 -17.62 -15.90
CA ASN A 277 -0.89 -18.67 -15.83
C ASN A 277 -0.85 -19.68 -16.98
N ASP A 278 0.15 -19.65 -17.84
CA ASP A 278 0.26 -20.58 -18.98
C ASP A 278 0.41 -22.07 -18.57
N GLY A 279 0.58 -22.37 -17.30
CA GLY A 279 0.68 -23.75 -16.81
C GLY A 279 -0.48 -24.17 -15.91
N GLY A 280 -0.56 -23.59 -14.73
CA GLY A 280 -1.41 -24.06 -13.64
C GLY A 280 -2.80 -23.40 -13.54
N GLY A 281 -3.01 -22.24 -14.13
CA GLY A 281 -4.30 -21.55 -14.18
C GLY A 281 -4.85 -21.01 -12.85
N HIS A 282 -4.20 -21.26 -11.72
CA HIS A 282 -4.70 -20.91 -10.39
C HIS A 282 -4.32 -19.49 -9.92
N ARG A 283 -3.27 -18.90 -10.48
CA ARG A 283 -2.78 -17.57 -10.09
C ARG A 283 -3.70 -16.49 -10.65
N GLN A 284 -4.17 -15.59 -9.80
CA GLN A 284 -5.05 -14.50 -10.21
C GLN A 284 -4.28 -13.21 -10.40
N PHE A 285 -3.46 -12.83 -9.42
CA PHE A 285 -2.64 -11.63 -9.48
C PHE A 285 -1.18 -11.94 -9.23
N ALA A 286 -0.32 -11.36 -10.05
CA ALA A 286 1.11 -11.25 -9.81
C ALA A 286 1.42 -9.95 -9.07
N VAL A 287 2.35 -10.02 -8.16
CA VAL A 287 2.88 -8.86 -7.42
C VAL A 287 4.36 -8.73 -7.73
N THR A 288 4.78 -7.55 -8.13
CA THR A 288 6.19 -7.17 -8.18
C THR A 288 6.43 -6.05 -7.21
N LEU A 289 7.01 -6.35 -6.04
CA LEU A 289 7.34 -5.39 -5.01
C LEU A 289 8.84 -5.10 -5.08
N ASN A 290 9.21 -3.88 -5.46
CA ASN A 290 10.61 -3.49 -5.62
C ASN A 290 11.26 -3.21 -4.27
N LEU A 291 12.49 -3.73 -4.06
CA LEU A 291 13.22 -3.57 -2.80
C LEU A 291 14.28 -2.46 -2.85
N ASN A 292 14.75 -2.05 -4.05
CA ASN A 292 15.85 -1.08 -4.21
C ASN A 292 15.78 -0.33 -5.55
N THR A 293 14.70 0.35 -5.83
CA THR A 293 14.42 0.98 -7.13
C THR A 293 15.48 2.01 -7.56
N GLU A 294 16.15 2.65 -6.62
CA GLU A 294 17.14 3.70 -6.82
C GLU A 294 18.54 3.14 -7.24
N ASP A 295 18.78 1.84 -7.05
CA ASP A 295 20.10 1.23 -7.18
C ASP A 295 20.35 0.60 -8.57
N TYR A 296 19.35 0.61 -9.47
CA TYR A 296 19.47 -0.04 -10.78
C TYR A 296 18.81 0.74 -11.91
N GLU A 297 19.21 0.45 -13.14
CA GLU A 297 18.60 0.96 -14.37
C GLU A 297 18.09 -0.19 -15.25
N GLY A 298 16.96 0.03 -15.92
CA GLY A 298 16.22 -1.03 -16.63
C GLY A 298 15.47 -1.92 -15.64
N GLY A 299 15.20 -3.16 -16.02
CA GLY A 299 14.50 -4.11 -15.16
C GLY A 299 13.04 -3.76 -14.85
N ASP A 300 12.43 -2.87 -15.61
CA ASP A 300 11.04 -2.46 -15.42
C ASP A 300 10.07 -3.52 -15.91
N LEU A 301 8.86 -3.52 -15.37
CA LEU A 301 7.76 -4.23 -15.99
C LEU A 301 7.33 -3.51 -17.26
N LYS A 302 7.00 -4.29 -18.30
CA LYS A 302 6.41 -3.82 -19.53
C LYS A 302 5.27 -4.75 -19.93
N PHE A 303 4.19 -4.19 -20.46
CA PHE A 303 3.01 -4.91 -20.91
C PHE A 303 2.82 -4.65 -22.40
N PRO A 304 3.36 -5.49 -23.30
CA PRO A 304 3.42 -5.22 -24.73
C PRO A 304 2.06 -5.00 -25.38
N GLU A 305 1.00 -5.61 -24.87
CA GLU A 305 -0.38 -5.43 -25.34
C GLU A 305 -0.89 -3.98 -25.15
N TYR A 306 -0.23 -3.19 -24.28
CA TYR A 306 -0.64 -1.83 -23.89
C TYR A 306 0.38 -0.77 -24.29
N GLY A 307 1.37 -1.11 -25.11
CA GLY A 307 2.34 -0.17 -25.65
C GLY A 307 3.77 -0.35 -25.15
N GLN A 308 4.57 0.72 -25.29
CA GLN A 308 6.01 0.67 -25.00
C GLN A 308 6.38 1.21 -23.62
N GLN A 309 5.42 1.78 -22.89
CA GLN A 309 5.65 2.32 -21.55
C GLN A 309 6.06 1.23 -20.55
N THR A 310 6.89 1.61 -19.59
CA THR A 310 7.35 0.75 -18.52
C THR A 310 6.77 1.16 -17.18
N TYR A 311 6.69 0.22 -16.25
CA TYR A 311 6.07 0.40 -14.95
C TYR A 311 7.08 0.04 -13.86
N ARG A 312 7.37 1.00 -12.98
CA ARG A 312 8.29 0.86 -11.85
C ARG A 312 7.67 1.46 -10.61
N ALA A 313 7.33 0.61 -9.64
CA ALA A 313 6.95 1.09 -8.32
C ALA A 313 8.18 1.60 -7.56
N PRO A 314 8.05 2.60 -6.68
CA PRO A 314 9.15 3.04 -5.81
C PRO A 314 9.59 1.93 -4.87
N THR A 315 10.76 2.09 -4.23
CA THR A 315 11.25 1.15 -3.20
C THR A 315 10.18 0.92 -2.12
N GLY A 316 9.90 -0.34 -1.81
CA GLY A 316 8.83 -0.77 -0.91
C GLY A 316 7.42 -0.67 -1.49
N GLY A 317 7.28 -0.23 -2.73
CA GLY A 317 6.02 -0.23 -3.48
C GLY A 317 5.87 -1.44 -4.39
N ALA A 318 4.64 -1.70 -4.81
CA ALA A 318 4.27 -2.84 -5.63
C ALA A 318 3.54 -2.43 -6.91
N CYS A 319 3.76 -3.17 -7.99
CA CYS A 319 2.90 -3.27 -9.15
C CYS A 319 2.13 -4.59 -9.06
N VAL A 320 0.80 -4.51 -9.05
CA VAL A 320 -0.10 -5.67 -9.02
C VAL A 320 -0.86 -5.74 -10.33
N PHE A 321 -0.90 -6.91 -10.95
CA PHE A 321 -1.53 -7.11 -12.25
C PHE A 321 -2.07 -8.55 -12.40
N SER A 322 -3.03 -8.73 -13.32
CA SER A 322 -3.57 -10.06 -13.61
C SER A 322 -2.49 -10.97 -14.20
N CYS A 323 -2.40 -12.20 -13.72
CA CYS A 323 -1.51 -13.24 -14.26
C CYS A 323 -1.81 -13.63 -15.72
N PHE A 324 -2.93 -13.15 -16.28
CA PHE A 324 -3.30 -13.33 -17.69
C PHE A 324 -2.73 -12.25 -18.63
N LEU A 325 -2.18 -11.16 -18.09
CA LEU A 325 -1.54 -10.13 -18.92
C LEU A 325 -0.20 -10.61 -19.45
N LEU A 326 0.06 -10.39 -20.74
CA LEU A 326 1.39 -10.55 -21.31
C LEU A 326 2.31 -9.49 -20.73
N HIS A 327 3.38 -9.90 -20.08
CA HIS A 327 4.31 -8.99 -19.44
C HIS A 327 5.75 -9.48 -19.52
N GLU A 328 6.69 -8.58 -19.35
CA GLU A 328 8.11 -8.86 -19.29
C GLU A 328 8.79 -8.04 -18.17
N ALA A 329 9.91 -8.55 -17.66
CA ALA A 329 10.91 -7.74 -16.97
C ALA A 329 11.99 -7.36 -17.97
N THR A 330 12.08 -6.08 -18.31
CA THR A 330 13.08 -5.59 -19.26
C THR A 330 14.49 -5.83 -18.74
N PRO A 331 15.52 -5.89 -19.60
CA PRO A 331 16.89 -6.12 -19.14
C PRO A 331 17.34 -5.08 -18.12
N VAL A 332 17.97 -5.53 -17.03
CA VAL A 332 18.71 -4.65 -16.11
C VAL A 332 19.99 -4.23 -16.79
N ARG A 333 20.17 -2.93 -17.00
CA ARG A 333 21.31 -2.35 -17.72
C ARG A 333 22.47 -1.98 -16.80
N ARG A 334 22.15 -1.62 -15.55
CA ARG A 334 23.13 -1.26 -14.51
C ARG A 334 22.61 -1.67 -13.14
N GLY A 335 23.52 -2.12 -12.27
CA GLY A 335 23.20 -2.50 -10.89
C GLY A 335 22.50 -3.83 -10.77
N VAL A 336 21.92 -4.07 -9.60
CA VAL A 336 21.21 -5.30 -9.25
C VAL A 336 19.80 -4.95 -8.77
N ARG A 337 18.80 -5.50 -9.42
CA ARG A 337 17.39 -5.35 -9.02
C ARG A 337 16.98 -6.49 -8.09
N TYR A 338 16.51 -6.14 -6.91
CA TYR A 338 15.84 -7.06 -5.99
C TYR A 338 14.35 -6.79 -5.94
N ALA A 339 13.54 -7.84 -5.97
CA ALA A 339 12.08 -7.73 -5.89
C ALA A 339 11.48 -8.90 -5.10
N PHE A 340 10.50 -8.65 -4.27
CA PHE A 340 9.66 -9.66 -3.66
C PHE A 340 8.46 -9.93 -4.58
N VAL A 341 8.25 -11.19 -5.01
CA VAL A 341 7.36 -11.52 -6.14
C VAL A 341 6.36 -12.65 -5.84
N PRO A 342 5.40 -12.43 -4.93
CA PRO A 342 4.37 -13.42 -4.63
C PRO A 342 3.26 -13.42 -5.70
N PHE A 343 2.46 -14.51 -5.68
CA PHE A 343 1.18 -14.56 -6.38
C PHE A 343 0.03 -14.59 -5.40
N LEU A 344 -1.08 -13.95 -5.78
CA LEU A 344 -2.29 -13.86 -4.99
C LEU A 344 -3.43 -14.59 -5.68
N TYR A 345 -4.25 -15.31 -4.90
CA TYR A 345 -5.39 -16.05 -5.40
C TYR A 345 -6.44 -16.29 -4.30
N ASP A 346 -7.52 -16.98 -4.62
CA ASP A 346 -8.65 -17.26 -3.72
C ASP A 346 -8.82 -18.77 -3.47
N GLU A 347 -9.82 -19.15 -2.65
CA GLU A 347 -10.13 -20.54 -2.34
C GLU A 347 -10.53 -21.39 -3.57
N PRO A 348 -11.37 -20.89 -4.51
CA PRO A 348 -11.61 -21.62 -5.76
C PRO A 348 -10.35 -21.93 -6.54
N SER A 349 -9.44 -20.97 -6.62
CA SER A 349 -8.15 -21.12 -7.28
C SER A 349 -7.22 -22.10 -6.55
N ALA A 350 -7.26 -22.15 -5.21
CA ALA A 350 -6.52 -23.15 -4.43
C ALA A 350 -6.97 -24.58 -4.75
N LYS A 351 -8.29 -24.79 -4.90
CA LYS A 351 -8.83 -26.10 -5.33
C LYS A 351 -8.39 -26.46 -6.75
N LEU A 352 -8.39 -25.49 -7.68
CA LEU A 352 -7.88 -25.71 -9.03
C LEU A 352 -6.38 -26.08 -9.02
N ARG A 353 -5.59 -25.42 -8.17
CA ARG A 353 -4.16 -25.73 -7.98
C ARG A 353 -3.96 -27.18 -7.54
N GLU A 354 -4.74 -27.66 -6.58
CA GLU A 354 -4.69 -29.04 -6.09
C GLU A 354 -5.10 -30.03 -7.20
N GLN A 355 -6.17 -29.74 -7.94
CA GLN A 355 -6.62 -30.58 -9.07
C GLN A 355 -5.55 -30.68 -10.16
N ASN A 356 -4.77 -29.63 -10.37
CA ASN A 356 -3.71 -29.61 -11.38
C ASN A 356 -2.44 -30.35 -10.96
N ASN A 357 -2.32 -30.87 -9.73
CA ASN A 357 -1.16 -31.64 -9.30
C ASN A 357 -0.85 -32.81 -10.24
N VAL A 358 -1.89 -33.48 -10.76
CA VAL A 358 -1.74 -34.60 -11.70
C VAL A 358 -1.07 -34.23 -13.02
N ARG A 359 -1.01 -32.96 -13.37
CA ARG A 359 -0.38 -32.44 -14.59
C ARG A 359 1.12 -32.21 -14.43
N TYR A 360 1.62 -32.03 -13.20
CA TYR A 360 3.03 -31.75 -12.96
C TYR A 360 3.85 -33.03 -13.03
N ILE A 361 4.86 -33.05 -13.91
CA ILE A 361 5.76 -34.20 -14.10
C ILE A 361 6.59 -34.42 -12.84
N ASP A 362 7.07 -33.34 -12.21
CA ASP A 362 7.89 -33.43 -11.00
C ASP A 362 7.02 -33.26 -9.74
N PRO A 363 6.91 -34.27 -8.87
CA PRO A 363 6.12 -34.21 -7.64
C PRO A 363 6.52 -33.09 -6.66
N LYS A 364 7.74 -32.56 -6.76
CA LYS A 364 8.16 -31.41 -5.93
C LYS A 364 7.33 -30.16 -6.17
N HIS A 365 6.67 -30.06 -7.34
CA HIS A 365 5.78 -28.96 -7.70
C HIS A 365 4.33 -29.20 -7.28
N HIS A 366 4.01 -30.36 -6.70
CA HIS A 366 2.67 -30.65 -6.22
C HIS A 366 2.31 -29.74 -5.05
N TYR A 367 1.16 -29.14 -5.13
CA TYR A 367 0.59 -28.32 -4.06
C TYR A 367 0.04 -29.24 -2.95
N LYS A 368 0.39 -28.92 -1.73
CA LYS A 368 -0.24 -29.47 -0.53
C LYS A 368 -0.79 -28.29 0.27
N ASP A 369 -2.08 -28.33 0.60
CA ASP A 369 -2.69 -27.26 1.41
C ASP A 369 -2.03 -27.22 2.80
N VAL A 370 -1.19 -26.23 3.00
CA VAL A 370 -0.54 -25.99 4.29
C VAL A 370 -1.28 -24.82 4.94
N LYS A 371 -1.66 -24.96 6.23
CA LYS A 371 -2.37 -23.90 6.99
C LYS A 371 -1.68 -22.53 6.95
N GLY A 372 -0.41 -22.47 6.58
CA GLY A 372 0.37 -21.24 6.44
C GLY A 372 0.09 -20.39 5.19
N ASP A 373 -0.54 -20.95 4.15
CA ASP A 373 -0.87 -20.23 2.90
C ASP A 373 -2.16 -19.41 2.99
N ARG A 374 -2.88 -19.50 4.10
CA ARG A 374 -4.12 -18.74 4.30
C ARG A 374 -3.79 -17.33 4.78
N SER A 375 -4.09 -16.33 3.96
CA SER A 375 -4.30 -14.96 4.42
C SER A 375 -5.68 -14.92 5.07
N ALA A 376 -5.75 -14.52 6.33
CA ALA A 376 -7.00 -14.42 7.09
C ALA A 376 -7.91 -13.29 6.60
#